data_824a9c26eaceef4385d7c17c742f52f1
#
_entry.id   824a9c26eaceef4385d7c17c742f52f1
#
_cell.length_a   1.000
_cell.length_b   1.000
_cell.length_c   1.000
_cell.angle_alpha   90.00
_cell.angle_beta   90.00
_cell.angle_gamma   90.00
#
_symmetry.space_group_name_H-M   'P 1'
#
loop_
_entity.id
_entity.type
_entity.pdbx_description
1 polymer ?
#
loop_
_entity_poly.entity_id
_entity_poly.type
_entity_poly.pdbx_seq_one_letter_code
_entity_poly.pdbx_strand_id
1 'polypeptide(L)'
;MGRYTLNPVMPVLLRPDGTVQVGWDPRRAVSVRPPAGLSPAALAELLRTLQSGATLAELRARFAVDAGELVASLIDAGVVTTFEHRRTRCASIRIHGRGPLSDLLAGALRCSGARVTRSSITQAAPPDTTDLVVLADHPDRPAIRR
;
A
#
# COMPACT_ATOMS: atom_id res chain seq x y z
N MET A 1 14.72 -15.31 -6.93
CA MET A 1 13.77 -15.52 -5.80
C MET A 1 12.86 -14.30 -5.71
N GLY A 2 11.57 -14.49 -5.90
CA GLY A 2 10.59 -13.41 -5.86
C GLY A 2 10.44 -12.84 -4.45
N ARG A 3 10.35 -11.52 -4.34
CA ARG A 3 9.95 -10.81 -3.13
C ARG A 3 8.46 -10.54 -3.20
N TYR A 4 7.76 -10.76 -2.11
CA TYR A 4 6.30 -10.60 -2.02
C TYR A 4 5.97 -9.40 -1.16
N THR A 5 4.98 -8.63 -1.55
CA THR A 5 4.53 -7.45 -0.79
C THR A 5 3.02 -7.47 -0.64
N LEU A 6 2.56 -7.45 0.60
CA LEU A 6 1.17 -7.17 0.95
C LEU A 6 0.94 -5.66 0.80
N ASN A 7 -0.21 -5.27 0.26
CA ASN A 7 -0.55 -3.85 0.10
C ASN A 7 -0.45 -3.11 1.44
N PRO A 8 0.50 -2.16 1.60
CA PRO A 8 0.77 -1.50 2.88
C PRO A 8 -0.38 -0.62 3.38
N VAL A 9 -1.31 -0.23 2.50
CA VAL A 9 -2.50 0.57 2.85
C VAL A 9 -3.58 -0.28 3.51
N MET A 10 -3.53 -1.60 3.36
CA MET A 10 -4.49 -2.51 3.97
C MET A 10 -4.09 -2.82 5.42
N PRO A 11 -4.92 -2.47 6.44
CA PRO A 11 -4.61 -2.81 7.82
C PRO A 11 -4.69 -4.31 8.04
N VAL A 12 -3.82 -4.80 8.91
CA VAL A 12 -3.79 -6.18 9.41
C VAL A 12 -4.40 -6.20 10.80
N LEU A 13 -5.59 -6.77 10.93
CA LEU A 13 -6.41 -6.75 12.14
C LEU A 13 -6.58 -8.17 12.70
N LEU A 14 -6.21 -8.36 13.96
CA LEU A 14 -6.49 -9.58 14.69
C LEU A 14 -7.95 -9.57 15.17
N ARG A 15 -8.70 -10.61 14.82
CA ARG A 15 -10.11 -10.77 15.20
C ARG A 15 -10.25 -11.61 16.48
N PRO A 16 -11.33 -11.41 17.27
CA PRO A 16 -11.57 -12.19 18.48
C PRO A 16 -11.74 -13.69 18.23
N ASP A 17 -12.19 -14.09 17.05
CA ASP A 17 -12.34 -15.47 16.63
C ASP A 17 -11.01 -16.17 16.25
N GLY A 18 -9.88 -15.46 16.38
CA GLY A 18 -8.56 -15.97 16.05
C GLY A 18 -8.21 -15.90 14.56
N THR A 19 -9.06 -15.31 13.72
CA THR A 19 -8.71 -15.02 12.34
C THR A 19 -7.97 -13.68 12.23
N VAL A 20 -7.23 -13.49 11.15
CA VAL A 20 -6.57 -12.21 10.83
C VAL A 20 -7.21 -11.63 9.59
N GLN A 21 -7.75 -10.43 9.72
CA GLN A 21 -8.38 -9.71 8.62
C GLN A 21 -7.38 -8.75 7.98
N VAL A 22 -7.31 -8.77 6.65
CA VAL A 22 -6.56 -7.82 5.83
C VAL A 22 -7.54 -6.91 5.11
N GLY A 23 -7.49 -5.63 5.40
CA GLY A 23 -8.38 -4.62 4.83
C GLY A 23 -9.50 -4.15 5.77
N TRP A 24 -9.96 -2.93 5.55
CA TRP A 24 -11.06 -2.31 6.32
C TRP A 24 -12.45 -2.65 5.78
N ASP A 25 -12.60 -2.60 4.46
CA ASP A 25 -13.90 -2.77 3.83
C ASP A 25 -14.36 -4.23 3.95
N PRO A 26 -15.48 -4.52 4.63
CA PRO A 26 -15.97 -5.90 4.79
C PRO A 26 -16.23 -6.63 3.46
N ARG A 27 -16.47 -5.87 2.37
CA ARG A 27 -16.72 -6.43 1.03
C ARG A 27 -15.44 -6.82 0.30
N ARG A 28 -14.29 -6.28 0.71
CA ARG A 28 -12.97 -6.47 0.09
C ARG A 28 -11.92 -7.03 1.04
N ALA A 29 -12.26 -7.10 2.32
CA ALA A 29 -11.37 -7.64 3.32
C ALA A 29 -11.21 -9.14 3.15
N VAL A 30 -9.97 -9.60 3.25
CA VAL A 30 -9.62 -11.01 3.22
C VAL A 30 -9.44 -11.50 4.65
N SER A 31 -10.19 -12.53 5.04
CA SER A 31 -10.05 -13.17 6.35
C SER A 31 -9.15 -14.39 6.22
N VAL A 32 -8.08 -14.42 6.98
CA VAL A 32 -7.05 -15.46 6.93
C VAL A 32 -7.06 -16.26 8.23
N ARG A 33 -7.17 -17.57 8.13
CA ARG A 33 -7.00 -18.47 9.28
C ARG A 33 -5.53 -18.83 9.44
N PRO A 34 -5.02 -18.88 10.68
CA PRO A 34 -3.66 -19.35 10.91
C PRO A 34 -3.48 -20.77 10.39
N PRO A 35 -2.44 -21.03 9.58
CA PRO A 35 -2.08 -22.41 9.23
C PRO A 35 -1.60 -23.17 10.47
N ALA A 36 -1.58 -24.51 10.37
CA ALA A 36 -1.13 -25.35 11.47
C ALA A 36 0.27 -24.97 11.95
N GLY A 37 0.42 -24.83 13.26
CA GLY A 37 1.69 -24.42 13.89
C GLY A 37 1.92 -22.91 14.00
N LEU A 38 1.02 -22.08 13.48
CA LEU A 38 1.11 -20.61 13.60
C LEU A 38 -0.01 -20.07 14.49
N SER A 39 0.35 -19.26 15.48
CA SER A 39 -0.65 -18.56 16.27
C SER A 39 -1.27 -17.38 15.49
N PRO A 40 -2.49 -16.92 15.84
CA PRO A 40 -3.09 -15.74 15.22
C PRO A 40 -2.21 -14.49 15.29
N ALA A 41 -1.54 -14.28 16.42
CA ALA A 41 -0.61 -13.17 16.61
C ALA A 41 0.62 -13.29 15.69
N ALA A 42 1.19 -14.49 15.57
CA ALA A 42 2.32 -14.74 14.67
C ALA A 42 1.91 -14.60 13.20
N LEU A 43 0.70 -15.00 12.81
CA LEU A 43 0.16 -14.74 11.47
C LEU A 43 0.03 -13.24 11.20
N ALA A 44 -0.47 -12.45 12.16
CA ALA A 44 -0.56 -11.01 12.01
C ALA A 44 0.84 -10.36 11.81
N GLU A 45 1.85 -10.83 12.55
CA GLU A 45 3.24 -10.37 12.37
C GLU A 45 3.84 -10.79 11.02
N LEU A 46 3.54 -12.00 10.53
CA LEU A 46 3.94 -12.46 9.21
C LEU A 46 3.35 -11.56 8.12
N LEU A 47 2.07 -11.23 8.21
CA LEU A 47 1.39 -10.35 7.26
C LEU A 47 1.95 -8.91 7.31
N ARG A 48 2.28 -8.38 8.48
CA ARG A 48 2.98 -7.07 8.62
C ARG A 48 4.39 -7.13 8.04
N THR A 49 5.08 -8.25 8.19
CA THR A 49 6.41 -8.46 7.55
C THR A 49 6.27 -8.43 6.03
N LEU A 50 5.21 -9.02 5.47
CA LEU A 50 4.89 -8.93 4.05
C LEU A 50 4.58 -7.49 3.59
N GLN A 51 4.03 -6.63 4.44
CA GLN A 51 3.83 -5.21 4.10
C GLN A 51 5.15 -4.48 3.84
N SER A 52 6.21 -4.87 4.53
CA SER A 52 7.56 -4.36 4.30
C SER A 52 8.27 -5.04 3.12
N GLY A 53 7.68 -6.07 2.56
CA GLY A 53 8.23 -6.92 1.52
C GLY A 53 9.17 -7.99 2.07
N ALA A 54 8.88 -9.26 1.76
CA ALA A 54 9.67 -10.41 2.20
C ALA A 54 9.73 -11.51 1.14
N THR A 55 10.77 -12.32 1.21
CA THR A 55 10.89 -13.58 0.45
C THR A 55 10.32 -14.74 1.27
N LEU A 56 9.96 -15.84 0.63
CA LEU A 56 9.51 -17.06 1.34
C LEU A 56 10.60 -17.60 2.28
N ALA A 57 11.88 -17.46 1.90
CA ALA A 57 13.01 -17.88 2.73
C ALA A 57 13.10 -17.05 4.03
N GLU A 58 12.94 -15.73 3.94
CA GLU A 58 12.91 -14.83 5.10
C GLU A 58 11.71 -15.15 6.03
N LEU A 59 10.53 -15.41 5.47
CA LEU A 59 9.35 -15.79 6.24
C LEU A 59 9.56 -17.13 6.95
N ARG A 60 10.09 -18.13 6.25
CA ARG A 60 10.38 -19.44 6.82
C ARG A 60 11.42 -19.36 7.95
N ALA A 61 12.47 -18.58 7.77
CA ALA A 61 13.50 -18.40 8.79
C ALA A 61 12.95 -17.72 10.05
N ARG A 62 12.03 -16.76 9.89
CA ARG A 62 11.51 -15.98 11.03
C ARG A 62 10.36 -16.66 11.77
N PHE A 63 9.47 -17.35 11.04
CA PHE A 63 8.24 -17.91 11.61
C PHE A 63 8.24 -19.44 11.70
N ALA A 64 9.30 -20.09 11.22
CA ALA A 64 9.46 -21.56 11.19
C ALA A 64 8.28 -22.29 10.50
N VAL A 65 7.64 -21.65 9.54
CA VAL A 65 6.45 -22.13 8.81
C VAL A 65 6.69 -22.02 7.30
N ASP A 66 6.20 -22.99 6.55
CA ASP A 66 6.13 -22.84 5.10
C ASP A 66 4.94 -21.95 4.72
N ALA A 67 5.25 -20.72 4.34
CA ALA A 67 4.25 -19.72 3.97
C ALA A 67 3.88 -19.77 2.47
N GLY A 68 4.35 -20.75 1.71
CA GLY A 68 4.16 -20.80 0.25
C GLY A 68 2.69 -20.80 -0.16
N GLU A 69 1.88 -21.73 0.39
CA GLU A 69 0.45 -21.80 0.11
C GLU A 69 -0.32 -20.59 0.60
N LEU A 70 0.04 -20.06 1.77
CA LEU A 70 -0.55 -18.84 2.31
C LEU A 70 -0.32 -17.65 1.38
N VAL A 71 0.92 -17.46 0.94
CA VAL A 71 1.28 -16.36 0.02
C VAL A 71 0.60 -16.53 -1.34
N ALA A 72 0.52 -17.74 -1.89
CA ALA A 72 -0.21 -18.01 -3.12
C ALA A 72 -1.69 -17.64 -3.00
N SER A 73 -2.36 -18.06 -1.92
CA SER A 73 -3.75 -17.73 -1.63
C SER A 73 -4.00 -16.22 -1.52
N LEU A 74 -3.04 -15.48 -0.94
CA LEU A 74 -3.10 -14.02 -0.82
C LEU A 74 -2.85 -13.31 -2.16
N ILE A 75 -2.06 -13.90 -3.06
CA ILE A 75 -1.88 -13.43 -4.43
C ILE A 75 -3.18 -13.61 -5.21
N ASP A 76 -3.81 -14.78 -5.13
CA ASP A 76 -5.09 -15.08 -5.78
C ASP A 76 -6.21 -14.15 -5.27
N ALA A 77 -6.18 -13.80 -3.99
CA ALA A 77 -7.07 -12.80 -3.40
C ALA A 77 -6.73 -11.35 -3.80
N GLY A 78 -5.64 -11.11 -4.51
CA GLY A 78 -5.23 -9.79 -5.00
C GLY A 78 -4.70 -8.84 -3.93
N VAL A 79 -4.38 -9.34 -2.72
CA VAL A 79 -3.86 -8.50 -1.61
C VAL A 79 -2.34 -8.55 -1.49
N VAL A 80 -1.69 -9.54 -2.09
CA VAL A 80 -0.23 -9.66 -2.21
C VAL A 80 0.18 -9.61 -3.67
N THR A 81 1.27 -8.92 -3.94
CA THR A 81 1.89 -8.86 -5.27
C THR A 81 3.33 -9.36 -5.22
N THR A 82 3.79 -9.97 -6.31
CA THR A 82 5.19 -10.33 -6.46
C THR A 82 6.00 -9.10 -6.87
N PHE A 83 7.04 -8.83 -6.11
CA PHE A 83 8.04 -7.85 -6.48
C PHE A 83 9.09 -8.53 -7.39
N GLU A 84 8.80 -8.68 -8.66
CA GLU A 84 9.87 -8.66 -9.64
C GLU A 84 10.36 -7.23 -9.70
N HIS A 85 11.67 -7.01 -9.56
CA HIS A 85 12.33 -5.70 -9.61
C HIS A 85 11.66 -4.72 -10.59
N ARG A 86 10.49 -4.21 -10.21
CA ARG A 86 9.99 -3.00 -10.83
C ARG A 86 10.97 -1.94 -10.37
N ARG A 87 11.84 -1.52 -11.26
CA ARG A 87 12.57 -0.25 -11.13
C ARG A 87 11.58 0.69 -10.48
N THR A 88 11.91 1.19 -9.32
CA THR A 88 11.08 2.10 -8.52
C THR A 88 10.75 3.28 -9.44
N ARG A 89 9.60 3.20 -10.11
CA ARG A 89 9.06 4.34 -10.82
C ARG A 89 8.73 5.33 -9.73
N CYS A 90 9.52 6.39 -9.63
CA CYS A 90 9.17 7.49 -8.74
C CYS A 90 7.75 7.92 -9.08
N ALA A 91 6.84 7.81 -8.12
CA ALA A 91 5.47 8.25 -8.31
C ALA A 91 5.49 9.72 -8.74
N SER A 92 4.75 10.05 -9.80
CA SER A 92 4.58 11.42 -10.26
C SER A 92 3.29 11.98 -9.67
N ILE A 93 3.43 12.91 -8.75
CA ILE A 93 2.31 13.47 -7.98
C ILE A 93 2.14 14.93 -8.36
N ARG A 94 0.92 15.31 -8.70
CA ARG A 94 0.55 16.69 -8.98
C ARG A 94 -0.28 17.26 -7.83
N ILE A 95 0.15 18.40 -7.29
CA ILE A 95 -0.57 19.11 -6.25
C ILE A 95 -1.21 20.35 -6.86
N HIS A 96 -2.53 20.45 -6.76
CA HIS A 96 -3.31 21.63 -7.05
C HIS A 96 -3.60 22.36 -5.74
N GLY A 97 -3.07 23.57 -5.61
CA GLY A 97 -3.24 24.40 -4.43
C GLY A 97 -2.00 25.22 -4.11
N ARG A 98 -2.19 26.29 -3.36
CA ARG A 98 -1.15 27.15 -2.83
C ARG A 98 -1.49 27.47 -1.38
N GLY A 99 -0.62 27.15 -0.47
CA GLY A 99 -0.79 27.43 0.95
C GLY A 99 0.07 26.52 1.81
N PRO A 100 0.02 26.69 3.12
CA PRO A 100 0.87 25.97 4.06
C PRO A 100 0.71 24.44 3.96
N LEU A 101 -0.52 23.95 3.74
CA LEU A 101 -0.78 22.52 3.60
C LEU A 101 -0.16 21.94 2.32
N SER A 102 -0.30 22.66 1.19
CA SER A 102 0.32 22.27 -0.08
C SER A 102 1.85 22.25 0.03
N ASP A 103 2.44 23.16 0.82
CA ASP A 103 3.88 23.24 1.02
C ASP A 103 4.41 22.07 1.86
N LEU A 104 3.74 21.75 2.97
CA LEU A 104 4.07 20.62 3.84
C LEU A 104 3.92 19.29 3.09
N LEU A 105 2.83 19.13 2.35
CA LEU A 105 2.57 17.93 1.58
C LEU A 105 3.61 17.72 0.48
N ALA A 106 3.97 18.79 -0.26
CA ALA A 106 5.01 18.72 -1.28
C ALA A 106 6.38 18.36 -0.69
N GLY A 107 6.71 18.87 0.48
CA GLY A 107 7.93 18.53 1.22
C GLY A 107 7.95 17.06 1.60
N ALA A 108 6.90 16.57 2.27
CA ALA A 108 6.79 15.19 2.71
C ALA A 108 6.85 14.19 1.53
N LEU A 109 6.15 14.48 0.43
CA LEU A 109 6.15 13.62 -0.76
C LEU A 109 7.51 13.59 -1.46
N ARG A 110 8.24 14.69 -1.51
CA ARG A 110 9.62 14.70 -2.05
C ARG A 110 10.57 13.91 -1.16
N CYS A 111 10.43 14.02 0.16
CA CYS A 111 11.23 13.22 1.10
C CYS A 111 10.95 11.72 0.96
N SER A 112 9.75 11.32 0.55
CA SER A 112 9.43 9.91 0.25
C SER A 112 9.90 9.45 -1.13
N GLY A 113 10.59 10.31 -1.90
CA GLY A 113 11.11 9.97 -3.22
C GLY A 113 10.13 10.19 -4.39
N ALA A 114 8.98 10.81 -4.15
CA ALA A 114 8.03 11.13 -5.21
C ALA A 114 8.47 12.35 -6.04
N ARG A 115 8.17 12.32 -7.33
CA ARG A 115 8.31 13.49 -8.20
C ARG A 115 7.06 14.36 -8.05
N VAL A 116 7.21 15.51 -7.42
CA VAL A 116 6.09 16.41 -7.13
C VAL A 116 6.09 17.60 -8.07
N THR A 117 5.00 17.79 -8.80
CA THR A 117 4.73 18.94 -9.65
C THR A 117 3.61 19.75 -9.02
N ARG A 118 3.78 21.09 -8.98
CA ARG A 118 2.71 22.00 -8.60
C ARG A 118 2.08 22.60 -9.85
N SER A 119 0.78 22.68 -9.87
CA SER A 119 0.08 23.41 -10.93
C SER A 119 -0.90 24.42 -10.32
N SER A 120 -0.99 25.57 -10.97
CA SER A 120 -2.11 26.47 -10.77
C SER A 120 -3.34 25.87 -11.51
N ILE A 121 -4.52 26.18 -11.02
CA ILE A 121 -5.84 25.60 -11.36
C ILE A 121 -6.17 25.63 -12.87
N THR A 122 -5.41 26.33 -13.69
CA THR A 122 -5.72 26.61 -15.09
C THR A 122 -5.11 25.64 -16.12
N GLN A 123 -4.27 24.73 -15.73
CA GLN A 123 -3.66 23.80 -16.69
C GLN A 123 -4.07 22.35 -16.39
N ALA A 124 -4.95 21.82 -17.23
CA ALA A 124 -5.18 20.38 -17.31
C ALA A 124 -3.88 19.70 -17.76
N ALA A 125 -3.36 18.79 -16.96
CA ALA A 125 -2.22 17.97 -17.38
C ALA A 125 -2.67 16.87 -18.32
N PRO A 126 -1.82 16.46 -19.26
CA PRO A 126 -2.05 15.21 -19.98
C PRO A 126 -2.13 14.05 -18.98
N PRO A 127 -3.13 13.18 -19.09
CA PRO A 127 -3.41 12.10 -18.11
C PRO A 127 -2.27 11.08 -17.98
N ASP A 128 -1.40 10.98 -18.97
CA ASP A 128 -0.43 9.89 -19.08
C ASP A 128 0.84 10.06 -18.23
N THR A 129 1.01 11.19 -17.53
CA THR A 129 2.25 11.49 -16.79
C THR A 129 2.09 11.66 -15.30
N THR A 130 0.87 11.51 -14.77
CA THR A 130 0.57 11.77 -13.35
C THR A 130 -0.09 10.55 -12.74
N ASP A 131 0.54 9.96 -11.71
CA ASP A 131 0.01 8.80 -11.01
C ASP A 131 -1.05 9.19 -9.96
N LEU A 132 -0.96 10.40 -9.41
CA LEU A 132 -1.87 10.91 -8.39
C LEU A 132 -2.03 12.41 -8.49
N VAL A 133 -3.27 12.88 -8.36
CA VAL A 133 -3.61 14.30 -8.23
C VAL A 133 -4.11 14.56 -6.80
N VAL A 134 -3.50 15.53 -6.14
CA VAL A 134 -3.86 15.93 -4.79
C VAL A 134 -4.41 17.35 -4.82
N LEU A 135 -5.57 17.54 -4.17
CA LEU A 135 -6.23 18.81 -4.00
C LEU A 135 -5.97 19.30 -2.57
N ALA A 136 -5.35 20.44 -2.42
CA ALA A 136 -5.02 21.01 -1.12
C ALA A 136 -5.33 22.49 -1.05
N ASP A 137 -5.62 22.98 0.15
CA ASP A 137 -5.89 24.39 0.53
C ASP A 137 -7.19 25.04 -0.01
N HIS A 138 -7.84 24.47 -1.03
CA HIS A 138 -9.09 25.02 -1.57
C HIS A 138 -10.04 23.94 -2.12
N PRO A 139 -10.64 23.11 -1.26
CA PRO A 139 -11.51 22.00 -1.71
C PRO A 139 -12.81 22.46 -2.39
N ASP A 140 -13.25 23.70 -2.15
CA ASP A 140 -14.55 24.21 -2.60
C ASP A 140 -14.52 24.92 -3.95
N ARG A 141 -13.38 25.06 -4.61
CA ARG A 141 -13.31 25.71 -5.92
C ARG A 141 -13.81 24.81 -7.04
N PRO A 142 -14.71 25.29 -7.92
CA PRO A 142 -15.32 24.48 -8.99
C PRO A 142 -14.31 23.83 -9.95
N ALA A 143 -13.14 24.46 -10.16
CA ALA A 143 -12.07 23.93 -11.01
C ALA A 143 -11.41 22.66 -10.46
N ILE A 144 -11.64 22.32 -9.21
CA ILE A 144 -11.06 21.18 -8.52
C ILE A 144 -11.98 19.94 -8.63
N ARG A 145 -13.23 20.12 -9.06
CA ARG A 145 -14.25 19.06 -9.19
C ARG A 145 -14.29 18.36 -10.56
N ARG A 146 -13.32 18.60 -11.45
CA ARG A 146 -13.26 17.96 -12.78
C ARG A 146 -12.20 16.88 -12.84
#